data_da78ae2a20b9a60edb522fca76eb1d05
#
_entry.id   da78ae2a20b9a60edb522fca76eb1d05
#
_cell.length_a   1.000
_cell.length_b   1.000
_cell.length_c   1.000
_cell.angle_alpha   90.00
_cell.angle_beta   90.00
_cell.angle_gamma   90.00
#
_symmetry.space_group_name_H-M   'P 1'
#
loop_
_entity.id
_entity.type
_entity.pdbx_description
1 polymer ?
#
loop_
_entity_poly.entity_id
_entity_poly.type
_entity_poly.pdbx_seq_one_letter_code
_entity_poly.pdbx_strand_id
1 'polypeptide(L)'
;MAQKILIDLVKLRAAMVEKSDLILPEAIFYLSPNNNGLKTIRELATFRYSCRKCEDAPCIAVCPAEALEKDEEGIITRYTNLCISCKSCVTICPFGTMMTDFFKHHRNKDLFYDLTDSNEMEKFIEACPPGTVTITDAKESPADNVFRLNARVLIKDHSFPSEKQ
;
A
#
# COMPACT_ATOMS: atom_id res chain seq x y z
N MET A 1 -21.60 -1.65 -4.64
CA MET A 1 -20.42 -1.93 -3.79
C MET A 1 -19.21 -1.36 -4.49
N ALA A 2 -18.23 -0.85 -3.76
CA ALA A 2 -17.03 -0.30 -4.37
C ALA A 2 -16.17 -1.44 -4.93
N GLN A 3 -15.85 -1.42 -6.22
CA GLN A 3 -14.95 -2.39 -6.86
C GLN A 3 -13.58 -2.38 -6.16
N LYS A 4 -12.98 -3.54 -6.04
CA LYS A 4 -11.65 -3.75 -5.45
C LYS A 4 -10.76 -4.44 -6.45
N ILE A 5 -9.45 -4.29 -6.28
CA ILE A 5 -8.47 -5.09 -7.01
C ILE A 5 -7.89 -6.16 -6.09
N LEU A 6 -7.63 -7.32 -6.65
CA LEU A 6 -6.84 -8.39 -6.05
C LEU A 6 -5.51 -8.50 -6.81
N ILE A 7 -4.42 -8.33 -6.11
CA ILE A 7 -3.05 -8.50 -6.63
C ILE A 7 -2.54 -9.88 -6.20
N ASP A 8 -2.33 -10.77 -7.15
CA ASP A 8 -1.77 -12.09 -6.91
C ASP A 8 -0.23 -12.01 -6.95
N LEU A 9 0.38 -11.91 -5.77
CA LEU A 9 1.83 -11.78 -5.65
C LEU A 9 2.58 -13.05 -6.08
N VAL A 10 1.94 -14.21 -6.04
CA VAL A 10 2.56 -15.47 -6.48
C VAL A 10 2.73 -15.45 -8.00
N LYS A 11 1.67 -15.12 -8.73
CA LYS A 11 1.72 -14.98 -10.18
C LYS A 11 2.65 -13.84 -10.60
N LEU A 12 2.62 -12.74 -9.85
CA LEU A 12 3.46 -11.59 -10.10
C LEU A 12 4.95 -11.93 -9.99
N ARG A 13 5.35 -12.65 -8.94
CA ARG A 13 6.73 -13.13 -8.78
C ARG A 13 7.15 -14.05 -9.92
N ALA A 14 6.27 -14.96 -10.34
CA ALA A 14 6.55 -15.82 -11.48
C ALA A 14 6.77 -15.01 -12.76
N ALA A 15 5.92 -14.04 -13.06
CA ALA A 15 6.07 -13.17 -14.23
C ALA A 15 7.36 -12.32 -14.19
N MET A 16 7.78 -11.88 -13.00
CA MET A 16 9.03 -11.12 -12.83
C MET A 16 10.28 -11.98 -13.05
N VAL A 17 10.23 -13.27 -12.74
CA VAL A 17 11.33 -14.20 -13.02
C VAL A 17 11.46 -14.44 -14.52
N GLU A 18 10.36 -14.52 -15.25
CA GLU A 18 10.36 -14.71 -16.70
C GLU A 18 10.80 -13.45 -17.47
N LYS A 19 10.52 -12.27 -16.93
CA LYS A 19 10.84 -10.98 -17.55
C LYS A 19 11.54 -10.08 -16.55
N SER A 20 12.87 -10.07 -16.59
CA SER A 20 13.71 -9.27 -15.67
C SER A 20 13.46 -7.76 -15.72
N ASP A 21 12.93 -7.26 -16.83
CA ASP A 21 12.70 -5.83 -17.07
C ASP A 21 11.28 -5.37 -16.72
N LEU A 22 10.51 -6.22 -16.06
CA LEU A 22 9.14 -5.89 -15.71
C LEU A 22 9.10 -4.86 -14.59
N ILE A 23 8.75 -3.63 -14.93
CA ILE A 23 8.48 -2.57 -13.97
C ILE A 23 6.98 -2.59 -13.68
N LEU A 24 6.63 -2.89 -12.42
CA LEU A 24 5.26 -2.74 -12.00
C LEU A 24 4.88 -1.27 -11.97
N PRO A 25 3.75 -0.92 -12.58
CA PRO A 25 3.23 0.43 -12.44
C PRO A 25 2.93 0.71 -10.96
N GLU A 26 3.29 1.89 -10.50
CA GLU A 26 2.91 2.35 -9.18
C GLU A 26 1.45 2.76 -9.21
N ALA A 27 0.62 2.10 -8.42
CA ALA A 27 -0.77 2.48 -8.24
C ALA A 27 -0.94 3.33 -7.00
N ILE A 28 -1.67 4.40 -7.14
CA ILE A 28 -2.04 5.29 -6.04
C ILE A 28 -3.56 5.39 -5.96
N PHE A 29 -4.04 5.74 -4.80
CA PHE A 29 -5.45 6.01 -4.59
C PHE A 29 -5.63 7.05 -3.51
N TYR A 30 -6.72 7.77 -3.62
CA TYR A 30 -7.15 8.70 -2.60
C TYR A 30 -7.97 7.95 -1.57
N LEU A 31 -7.63 8.10 -0.31
CA LEU A 31 -8.49 7.66 0.77
C LEU A 31 -9.53 8.75 1.03
N SER A 32 -10.76 8.52 0.56
CA SER A 32 -11.90 9.35 0.90
C SER A 32 -12.38 9.03 2.34
N PRO A 33 -12.84 9.96 3.15
CA PRO A 33 -13.16 11.36 2.82
C PRO A 33 -11.98 12.32 2.98
N ASN A 34 -10.92 11.91 3.65
CA ASN A 34 -9.77 12.77 3.92
C ASN A 34 -8.76 12.58 2.78
N ASN A 35 -8.56 13.60 1.98
CA ASN A 35 -7.57 13.60 0.93
C ASN A 35 -6.15 13.58 1.53
N ASN A 36 -5.68 12.37 1.90
CA ASN A 36 -4.39 12.13 2.54
C ASN A 36 -3.22 12.22 1.55
N GLY A 37 -3.47 12.69 0.34
CA GLY A 37 -2.53 12.68 -0.75
C GLY A 37 -2.36 11.30 -1.39
N LEU A 38 -1.40 11.21 -2.29
CA LEU A 38 -1.16 10.01 -3.10
C LEU A 38 -0.30 9.00 -2.32
N LYS A 39 -0.70 7.73 -2.36
CA LYS A 39 0.00 6.64 -1.66
C LYS A 39 0.27 5.50 -2.62
N THR A 40 1.42 4.87 -2.49
CA THR A 40 1.76 3.68 -3.27
C THR A 40 1.29 2.42 -2.56
N ILE A 41 1.00 1.36 -3.31
CA ILE A 41 0.66 0.04 -2.77
C ILE A 41 1.80 -0.47 -1.87
N ARG A 42 3.05 -0.22 -2.27
CA ARG A 42 4.23 -0.60 -1.48
C ARG A 42 4.24 0.07 -0.11
N GLU A 43 3.95 1.37 -0.03
CA GLU A 43 3.89 2.10 1.23
C GLU A 43 2.79 1.54 2.14
N LEU A 44 1.61 1.30 1.60
CA LEU A 44 0.50 0.71 2.35
C LEU A 44 0.84 -0.67 2.88
N ALA A 45 1.43 -1.53 2.05
CA ALA A 45 1.86 -2.86 2.47
C ALA A 45 2.89 -2.78 3.59
N THR A 46 3.88 -1.87 3.47
CA THR A 46 4.90 -1.68 4.49
C THR A 46 4.27 -1.25 5.82
N PHE A 47 3.39 -0.26 5.81
CA PHE A 47 2.74 0.19 7.04
C PHE A 47 1.85 -0.92 7.64
N ARG A 48 1.08 -1.60 6.80
CA ARG A 48 0.19 -2.66 7.26
C ARG A 48 0.91 -3.80 7.98
N TYR A 49 2.04 -4.26 7.43
CA TYR A 49 2.71 -5.47 7.92
C TYR A 49 3.88 -5.20 8.87
N SER A 50 4.49 -4.02 8.86
CA SER A 50 5.63 -3.71 9.72
C SER A 50 5.30 -2.79 10.90
N CYS A 51 4.17 -2.06 10.87
CA CYS A 51 3.77 -1.19 11.97
C CYS A 51 3.41 -1.99 13.22
N ARG A 52 4.06 -1.68 14.34
CA ARG A 52 3.82 -2.33 15.63
C ARG A 52 2.70 -1.67 16.45
N LYS A 53 2.00 -0.69 15.89
CA LYS A 53 0.87 0.00 16.52
C LYS A 53 1.20 0.55 17.91
N CYS A 54 2.41 1.09 18.09
CA CYS A 54 2.90 1.57 19.37
C CYS A 54 1.88 2.49 20.04
N GLU A 55 1.67 2.34 21.35
CA GLU A 55 0.74 3.16 22.10
C GLU A 55 1.14 4.64 22.04
N ASP A 56 2.40 4.95 22.35
CA ASP A 56 2.96 6.31 22.37
C ASP A 56 3.19 6.89 20.98
N ALA A 57 3.20 6.05 19.94
CA ALA A 57 3.42 6.44 18.55
C ALA A 57 4.52 7.52 18.36
N PRO A 58 5.79 7.25 18.72
CA PRO A 58 6.85 8.26 18.68
C PRO A 58 7.08 8.84 17.29
N CYS A 59 6.74 8.08 16.23
CA CYS A 59 6.80 8.57 14.85
C CYS A 59 5.82 9.72 14.58
N ILE A 60 4.64 9.72 15.22
CA ILE A 60 3.68 10.83 15.15
C ILE A 60 4.23 12.01 15.94
N ALA A 61 4.64 11.78 17.18
CA ALA A 61 5.09 12.83 18.09
C ALA A 61 6.29 13.62 17.54
N VAL A 62 7.18 12.96 16.78
CA VAL A 62 8.37 13.60 16.20
C VAL A 62 8.10 14.33 14.89
N CYS A 63 6.92 14.20 14.30
CA CYS A 63 6.61 14.76 12.98
C CYS A 63 6.32 16.26 13.07
N PRO A 64 7.20 17.17 12.59
CA PRO A 64 6.98 18.61 12.69
C PRO A 64 5.87 19.12 11.75
N ALA A 65 5.50 18.32 10.76
CA ALA A 65 4.46 18.66 9.78
C ALA A 65 3.11 18.01 10.09
N GLU A 66 3.00 17.30 11.22
CA GLU A 66 1.79 16.56 11.62
C GLU A 66 1.22 15.67 10.50
N ALA A 67 2.13 15.13 9.68
CA ALA A 67 1.80 14.35 8.49
C ALA A 67 1.53 12.86 8.78
N LEU A 68 1.48 12.46 10.05
CA LEU A 68 1.26 11.08 10.46
C LEU A 68 0.11 10.98 11.47
N GLU A 69 -0.72 10.00 11.29
CA GLU A 69 -1.80 9.66 12.23
C GLU A 69 -1.98 8.14 12.34
N LYS A 70 -2.75 7.69 13.31
CA LYS A 70 -3.25 6.30 13.38
C LYS A 70 -4.57 6.20 12.65
N ASP A 71 -4.73 5.14 11.86
CA ASP A 71 -6.04 4.78 11.32
C ASP A 71 -6.90 4.07 12.38
N GLU A 72 -8.11 3.66 12.00
CA GLU A 72 -9.07 2.96 12.87
C GLU A 72 -8.52 1.64 13.43
N GLU A 73 -7.53 1.03 12.76
CA GLU A 73 -6.87 -0.19 13.19
C GLU A 73 -5.59 0.06 14.00
N GLY A 74 -5.25 1.31 14.26
CA GLY A 74 -4.05 1.75 14.98
C GLY A 74 -2.78 1.71 14.15
N ILE A 75 -2.88 1.50 12.83
CA ILE A 75 -1.75 1.50 11.91
C ILE A 75 -1.44 2.93 11.52
N ILE A 76 -0.15 3.26 11.42
CA ILE A 76 0.25 4.59 10.97
C ILE A 76 -0.13 4.80 9.52
N THR A 77 -0.74 5.92 9.26
CA THR A 77 -0.97 6.44 7.90
C THR A 77 -0.26 7.77 7.73
N ARG A 78 0.15 8.08 6.50
CA ARG A 78 0.89 9.29 6.18
C ARG A 78 0.13 10.16 5.19
N TYR A 79 0.01 11.44 5.50
CA TYR A 79 -0.47 12.46 4.58
C TYR A 79 0.68 12.93 3.69
N THR A 80 0.77 12.39 2.48
CA THR A 80 1.88 12.68 1.57
C THR A 80 1.91 14.13 1.10
N ASN A 81 0.76 14.81 1.09
CA ASN A 81 0.65 16.23 0.78
C ASN A 81 1.16 17.15 1.90
N LEU A 82 1.17 16.69 3.16
CA LEU A 82 1.73 17.43 4.29
C LEU A 82 3.19 17.09 4.54
N CYS A 83 3.64 15.91 4.13
CA CYS A 83 4.97 15.40 4.41
C CYS A 83 6.06 16.26 3.76
N ILE A 84 6.91 16.87 4.58
CA ILE A 84 8.07 17.68 4.16
C ILE A 84 9.33 16.87 3.93
N SER A 85 9.26 15.54 4.03
CA SER A 85 10.38 14.60 3.84
C SER A 85 11.58 14.82 4.78
N CYS A 86 11.34 15.28 6.00
CA CYS A 86 12.41 15.55 7.00
C CYS A 86 13.04 14.28 7.60
N LYS A 87 12.41 13.10 7.41
CA LYS A 87 12.89 11.79 7.87
C LYS A 87 12.98 11.58 9.38
N SER A 88 12.51 12.49 10.20
CA SER A 88 12.50 12.34 11.66
C SER A 88 11.79 11.07 12.11
N CYS A 89 10.68 10.71 11.46
CA CYS A 89 9.95 9.48 11.73
C CYS A 89 10.74 8.21 11.38
N VAL A 90 11.61 8.28 10.36
CA VAL A 90 12.50 7.16 9.98
C VAL A 90 13.52 6.89 11.09
N THR A 91 14.11 7.96 11.60
CA THR A 91 15.15 7.87 12.66
C THR A 91 14.61 7.33 13.97
N ILE A 92 13.38 7.72 14.33
CA ILE A 92 12.77 7.35 15.62
C ILE A 92 12.12 5.97 15.62
N CYS A 93 11.74 5.41 14.48
CA CYS A 93 11.06 4.12 14.41
C CYS A 93 12.05 2.95 14.53
N PRO A 94 12.08 2.20 15.65
CA PRO A 94 13.04 1.12 15.84
C PRO A 94 12.72 -0.11 14.99
N PHE A 95 11.54 -0.16 14.39
CA PHE A 95 11.05 -1.30 13.61
C PHE A 95 11.23 -1.13 12.09
N GLY A 96 11.77 0.00 11.66
CA GLY A 96 11.99 0.28 10.25
C GLY A 96 10.72 0.52 9.42
N THR A 97 9.54 0.59 10.05
CA THR A 97 8.26 0.83 9.34
C THR A 97 8.30 2.10 8.49
N MET A 98 8.95 3.14 9.01
CA MET A 98 8.99 4.45 8.38
C MET A 98 10.15 4.60 7.39
N MET A 99 10.72 3.53 6.87
CA MET A 99 11.81 3.56 5.88
C MET A 99 11.33 4.12 4.53
N THR A 100 10.91 5.37 4.57
CA THR A 100 10.35 6.10 3.41
C THR A 100 11.39 6.40 2.33
N ASP A 101 12.68 6.23 2.62
CA ASP A 101 13.77 6.43 1.65
C ASP A 101 13.74 5.41 0.50
N PHE A 102 13.13 4.26 0.75
CA PHE A 102 12.89 3.27 -0.30
C PHE A 102 11.70 3.59 -1.18
N PHE A 103 10.87 4.58 -0.79
CA PHE A 103 9.70 4.98 -1.55
C PHE A 103 9.99 6.30 -2.24
N LYS A 104 10.10 6.26 -3.57
CA LYS A 104 10.19 7.47 -4.35
C LYS A 104 8.88 8.24 -4.23
N HIS A 105 8.96 9.47 -3.72
CA HIS A 105 7.82 10.37 -3.69
C HIS A 105 7.70 11.09 -5.04
N HIS A 106 7.02 10.47 -5.96
CA HIS A 106 6.65 11.14 -7.19
C HIS A 106 5.37 11.93 -6.95
N ARG A 107 5.42 13.22 -7.19
CA ARG A 107 4.23 14.09 -7.18
C ARG A 107 3.56 14.17 -8.54
N ASN A 108 4.12 13.53 -9.53
CA ASN A 108 3.58 13.55 -10.89
C ASN A 108 2.46 12.51 -11.01
N LYS A 109 1.23 12.98 -11.24
CA LYS A 109 0.05 12.15 -11.44
C LYS A 109 0.16 11.21 -12.64
N ASP A 110 0.97 11.57 -13.64
CA ASP A 110 1.12 10.77 -14.86
C ASP A 110 1.82 9.43 -14.64
N LEU A 111 2.43 9.25 -13.46
CA LEU A 111 3.10 8.00 -13.08
C LEU A 111 2.25 7.06 -12.23
N PHE A 112 1.02 7.47 -11.89
CA PHE A 112 0.20 6.75 -10.93
C PHE A 112 -1.23 6.58 -11.45
N TYR A 113 -1.89 5.53 -10.96
CA TYR A 113 -3.27 5.24 -11.27
C TYR A 113 -4.16 5.52 -10.05
N ASP A 114 -5.27 6.23 -10.26
CA ASP A 114 -6.28 6.41 -9.23
C ASP A 114 -7.21 5.18 -9.20
N LEU A 115 -7.02 4.31 -8.22
CA LEU A 115 -7.83 3.10 -8.06
C LEU A 115 -9.24 3.39 -7.53
N THR A 116 -9.63 4.63 -7.33
CA THR A 116 -11.01 5.01 -7.06
C THR A 116 -11.82 5.25 -8.33
N ASP A 117 -11.15 5.54 -9.44
CA ASP A 117 -11.72 5.67 -10.78
C ASP A 117 -11.68 4.31 -11.50
N SER A 118 -12.82 3.89 -12.04
CA SER A 118 -12.94 2.59 -12.74
C SER A 118 -12.10 2.52 -14.01
N ASN A 119 -11.98 3.61 -14.75
CA ASN A 119 -11.20 3.64 -16.00
C ASN A 119 -9.69 3.57 -15.68
N GLU A 120 -9.24 4.27 -14.64
CA GLU A 120 -7.85 4.21 -14.19
C GLU A 120 -7.50 2.83 -13.60
N MET A 121 -8.44 2.20 -12.94
CA MET A 121 -8.31 0.82 -12.44
C MET A 121 -8.13 -0.17 -13.60
N GLU A 122 -8.91 -0.06 -14.66
CA GLU A 122 -8.77 -0.90 -15.85
C GLU A 122 -7.42 -0.70 -16.53
N LYS A 123 -6.99 0.53 -16.74
CA LYS A 123 -5.65 0.85 -17.27
C LYS A 123 -4.53 0.27 -16.40
N PHE A 124 -4.66 0.32 -15.08
CA PHE A 124 -3.71 -0.31 -14.17
C PHE A 124 -3.62 -1.81 -14.38
N ILE A 125 -4.78 -2.48 -14.51
CA ILE A 125 -4.85 -3.92 -14.74
C ILE A 125 -4.21 -4.29 -16.08
N GLU A 126 -4.47 -3.53 -17.13
CA GLU A 126 -3.87 -3.72 -18.46
C GLU A 126 -2.36 -3.51 -18.46
N ALA A 127 -1.86 -2.58 -17.64
CA ALA A 127 -0.43 -2.31 -17.50
C ALA A 127 0.30 -3.40 -16.70
N CYS A 128 -0.42 -4.24 -15.96
CA CYS A 128 0.14 -5.36 -15.20
C CYS A 128 0.25 -6.64 -16.05
N PRO A 129 1.13 -7.58 -15.69
CA PRO A 129 1.19 -8.87 -16.36
C PRO A 129 -0.18 -9.58 -16.33
N PRO A 130 -0.57 -10.26 -17.41
CA PRO A 130 -1.88 -10.88 -17.51
C PRO A 130 -2.20 -11.82 -16.34
N GLY A 131 -3.36 -11.64 -15.74
CA GLY A 131 -3.86 -12.49 -14.65
C GLY A 131 -3.18 -12.26 -13.29
N THR A 132 -2.30 -11.27 -13.14
CA THR A 132 -1.67 -10.93 -11.86
C THR A 132 -2.52 -9.97 -11.03
N VAL A 133 -3.34 -9.16 -11.68
CA VAL A 133 -4.27 -8.23 -11.04
C VAL A 133 -5.66 -8.44 -11.63
N THR A 134 -6.67 -8.51 -10.78
CA THR A 134 -8.07 -8.73 -11.18
C THR A 134 -9.01 -7.86 -10.36
N ILE A 135 -10.13 -7.47 -10.96
CA ILE A 135 -11.24 -6.84 -10.22
C ILE A 135 -11.97 -7.92 -9.44
N THR A 136 -12.34 -7.63 -8.20
CA THR A 136 -13.01 -8.58 -7.32
C THR A 136 -13.94 -7.87 -6.33
N ASP A 137 -14.98 -8.58 -5.94
CA ASP A 137 -15.85 -8.21 -4.82
C ASP A 137 -15.53 -9.02 -3.55
N ALA A 138 -14.46 -9.83 -3.60
CA ALA A 138 -14.05 -10.69 -2.48
C ALA A 138 -13.81 -9.87 -1.20
N LYS A 139 -13.95 -10.56 -0.09
CA LYS A 139 -13.55 -10.08 1.22
C LYS A 139 -12.18 -10.64 1.57
N GLU A 140 -11.54 -10.04 2.57
CA GLU A 140 -10.37 -10.62 3.20
C GLU A 140 -10.68 -12.04 3.67
N SER A 141 -9.80 -12.98 3.32
CA SER A 141 -9.90 -14.39 3.72
C SER A 141 -8.49 -14.94 3.98
N PRO A 142 -8.01 -14.89 5.22
CA PRO A 142 -6.71 -15.47 5.59
C PRO A 142 -6.60 -16.95 5.24
N ALA A 143 -7.72 -17.70 5.27
CA ALA A 143 -7.76 -19.12 4.89
C ALA A 143 -7.38 -19.33 3.43
N ASP A 144 -7.71 -18.38 2.56
CA ASP A 144 -7.39 -18.39 1.12
C ASP A 144 -6.13 -17.60 0.81
N ASN A 145 -5.38 -17.19 1.83
CA ASN A 145 -4.21 -16.31 1.74
C ASN A 145 -4.51 -14.95 1.07
N VAL A 146 -5.72 -14.44 1.27
CA VAL A 146 -6.16 -13.13 0.77
C VAL A 146 -6.20 -12.14 1.94
N PHE A 147 -5.37 -11.11 1.85
CA PHE A 147 -5.19 -10.10 2.88
C PHE A 147 -5.59 -8.72 2.36
N ARG A 148 -6.17 -7.91 3.22
CA ARG A 148 -6.57 -6.54 2.89
C ARG A 148 -5.45 -5.56 3.17
N LEU A 149 -5.06 -4.77 2.16
CA LEU A 149 -4.18 -3.62 2.35
C LEU A 149 -4.99 -2.37 2.72
N ASN A 150 -6.13 -2.17 2.06
CA ASN A 150 -7.08 -1.11 2.36
C ASN A 150 -8.48 -1.42 1.81
N ALA A 151 -9.37 -0.44 1.79
CA ALA A 151 -10.75 -0.61 1.31
C ALA A 151 -10.86 -1.06 -0.17
N ARG A 152 -9.83 -0.82 -1.00
CA ARG A 152 -9.84 -1.08 -2.45
C ARG A 152 -8.85 -2.13 -2.92
N VAL A 153 -7.86 -2.48 -2.09
CA VAL A 153 -6.77 -3.36 -2.50
C VAL A 153 -6.70 -4.58 -1.59
N LEU A 154 -6.78 -5.73 -2.22
CA LEU A 154 -6.47 -7.04 -1.64
C LEU A 154 -5.19 -7.58 -2.25
N ILE A 155 -4.43 -8.33 -1.49
CA ILE A 155 -3.29 -9.10 -1.97
C ILE A 155 -3.50 -10.57 -1.68
N LYS A 156 -3.01 -11.43 -2.59
CA LYS A 156 -2.92 -12.87 -2.38
C LYS A 156 -1.46 -13.27 -2.33
N ASP A 157 -1.04 -13.86 -1.21
CA ASP A 157 0.33 -14.31 -1.04
C ASP A 157 0.40 -15.55 -0.13
N HIS A 158 1.14 -16.56 -0.55
CA HIS A 158 1.38 -17.76 0.25
C HIS A 158 2.53 -17.63 1.26
N SER A 159 3.22 -16.49 1.27
CA SER A 159 4.37 -16.26 2.16
C SER A 159 3.99 -15.95 3.60
N PHE A 160 2.73 -15.63 3.84
CA PHE A 160 2.22 -15.44 5.19
C PHE A 160 1.61 -16.77 5.65
N PRO A 161 2.21 -17.46 6.63
CA PRO A 161 1.57 -18.63 7.20
C PRO A 161 0.21 -18.19 7.76
N SER A 162 -0.86 -18.80 7.26
CA SER A 162 -2.13 -18.76 7.98
C SER A 162 -1.80 -19.23 9.40
N GLU A 163 -2.03 -18.39 10.41
CA GLU A 163 -1.94 -18.81 11.79
C GLU A 163 -2.89 -20.01 11.94
N LYS A 164 -2.31 -21.20 11.90
CA LYS A 164 -3.00 -22.39 12.36
C LYS A 164 -3.06 -22.27 13.86
N GLN A 165 -4.19 -21.79 14.35
CA GLN A 165 -4.58 -22.01 15.72
C GLN A 165 -4.72 -23.50 15.98
#